data_b7f9630d9bd1b7c7058d8af36ba8ad20
#
_entry.id   b7f9630d9bd1b7c7058d8af36ba8ad20
#
_cell.length_a   1.000
_cell.length_b   1.000
_cell.length_c   1.000
_cell.angle_alpha   90.00
_cell.angle_beta   90.00
_cell.angle_gamma   90.00
#
_symmetry.space_group_name_H-M   'P 1'
#
loop_
_entity.id
_entity.type
_entity.pdbx_description
1 polymer ?
#
loop_
_entity_poly.entity_id
_entity_poly.type
_entity_poly.pdbx_seq_one_letter_code
_entity_poly.pdbx_strand_id
1 'polypeptide(L)'
;MRRARQAGYAGGKSALYSLIASVRPRRSRPLSDHDKVPGEIARHGFGQVDLQLGDGSQRTLTFFVSRLEYSRWTTASLVPDQSVETCVRTLISHYRLMGGVPLLAAFDRARPIGVGAAHLQGLRSRSFGMR
;
A
#
# COMPACT_ATOMS: atom_id res chain seq x y z
N MET A 1 11.96 -26.18 9.80
CA MET A 1 12.98 -27.06 10.42
C MET A 1 14.00 -27.59 9.42
N ARG A 2 13.65 -28.23 8.31
CA ARG A 2 14.60 -28.84 7.36
C ARG A 2 15.69 -27.85 6.89
N ARG A 3 15.33 -26.65 6.45
CA ARG A 3 16.28 -25.60 6.02
C ARG A 3 17.21 -25.10 7.13
N ALA A 4 16.72 -24.99 8.36
CA ALA A 4 17.53 -24.56 9.49
C ALA A 4 18.61 -25.62 9.85
N ARG A 5 18.26 -26.90 9.78
CA ARG A 5 19.23 -28.00 9.99
C ARG A 5 20.27 -28.07 8.88
N GLN A 6 19.88 -27.85 7.61
CA GLN A 6 20.82 -27.76 6.49
C GLN A 6 21.80 -26.59 6.64
N ALA A 7 21.38 -25.50 7.30
CA ALA A 7 22.22 -24.35 7.63
C ALA A 7 23.04 -24.54 8.93
N GLY A 8 23.09 -25.74 9.50
CA GLY A 8 23.90 -26.04 10.70
C GLY A 8 23.19 -25.83 12.05
N TYR A 9 21.88 -25.59 12.05
CA TYR A 9 21.15 -25.44 13.30
C TYR A 9 20.92 -26.78 14.00
N ALA A 10 21.49 -26.96 15.21
CA ALA A 10 21.39 -28.18 16.01
C ALA A 10 20.32 -28.11 17.12
N GLY A 11 19.65 -27.00 17.32
CA GLY A 11 18.67 -26.79 18.38
C GLY A 11 17.28 -27.38 18.12
N GLY A 12 16.44 -27.37 19.14
CA GLY A 12 15.06 -27.79 19.06
C GLY A 12 14.14 -26.77 18.36
N LYS A 13 12.94 -27.23 18.00
CA LYS A 13 11.95 -26.40 17.29
C LYS A 13 11.56 -25.15 18.09
N SER A 14 11.36 -25.28 19.39
CA SER A 14 10.99 -24.15 20.28
C SER A 14 12.09 -23.11 20.38
N ALA A 15 13.36 -23.52 20.47
CA ALA A 15 14.50 -22.63 20.50
C ALA A 15 14.64 -21.86 19.17
N LEU A 16 14.38 -22.52 18.03
CA LEU A 16 14.36 -21.85 16.73
C LEU A 16 13.27 -20.76 16.64
N TYR A 17 12.07 -21.07 17.12
CA TYR A 17 10.99 -20.05 17.13
C TYR A 17 11.30 -18.89 18.08
N SER A 18 11.90 -19.14 19.22
CA SER A 18 12.34 -18.08 20.14
C SER A 18 13.41 -17.20 19.52
N LEU A 19 14.37 -17.78 18.80
CA LEU A 19 15.39 -17.06 18.08
C LEU A 19 14.77 -16.20 16.96
N ILE A 20 13.87 -16.76 16.17
CA ILE A 20 13.16 -16.03 15.11
C ILE A 20 12.36 -14.86 15.71
N ALA A 21 11.70 -15.07 16.85
CA ALA A 21 10.94 -14.02 17.52
C ALA A 21 11.84 -12.90 18.06
N SER A 22 13.07 -13.22 18.50
CA SER A 22 14.03 -12.23 18.99
C SER A 22 14.66 -11.39 17.88
N VAL A 23 14.80 -11.98 16.69
CA VAL A 23 15.39 -11.30 15.51
C VAL A 23 14.32 -10.58 14.68
N ARG A 24 13.05 -11.00 14.76
CA ARG A 24 11.98 -10.26 14.11
C ARG A 24 11.87 -8.87 14.74
N PRO A 25 11.94 -7.79 13.95
CA PRO A 25 11.61 -6.49 14.48
C PRO A 25 10.23 -6.60 15.10
N ARG A 26 10.10 -6.18 16.36
CA ARG A 26 8.80 -6.07 17.01
C ARG A 26 7.90 -5.34 16.03
N ARG A 27 6.76 -5.96 15.66
CA ARG A 27 5.73 -5.26 14.93
C ARG A 27 5.57 -3.93 15.62
N SER A 28 6.00 -2.86 14.95
CA SER A 28 5.80 -1.53 15.46
C SER A 28 4.33 -1.42 15.82
N ARG A 29 4.04 -1.01 17.04
CA ARG A 29 2.71 -0.59 17.46
C ARG A 29 2.14 0.24 16.31
N PRO A 30 0.87 0.05 15.91
CA PRO A 30 0.27 1.00 14.99
C PRO A 30 0.53 2.38 15.57
N LEU A 31 1.28 3.20 14.84
CA LEU A 31 1.58 4.57 15.24
C LEU A 31 0.25 5.23 15.59
N SER A 32 0.09 5.64 16.85
CA SER A 32 -1.05 6.43 17.24
C SER A 32 -1.02 7.74 16.45
N ASP A 33 -2.15 8.37 16.22
CA ASP A 33 -2.20 9.65 15.49
C ASP A 33 -1.30 10.73 16.13
N HIS A 34 -0.90 10.54 17.37
CA HIS A 34 -0.04 11.46 18.15
C HIS A 34 1.45 11.30 17.86
N ASP A 35 1.87 10.16 17.27
CA ASP A 35 3.29 9.84 17.03
C ASP A 35 3.72 10.12 15.57
N LYS A 36 2.86 10.75 14.78
CA LYS A 36 3.15 11.03 13.37
C LYS A 36 3.99 12.30 13.23
N VAL A 37 5.00 12.21 12.38
CA VAL A 37 5.90 13.31 12.05
C VAL A 37 5.61 13.81 10.63
N PRO A 38 5.69 15.14 10.37
CA PRO A 38 5.51 15.68 9.03
C PRO A 38 6.43 15.01 8.00
N GLY A 39 5.86 14.58 6.86
CA GLY A 39 6.63 13.97 5.77
C GLY A 39 7.14 12.57 6.01
N GLU A 40 6.87 11.96 7.17
CA GLU A 40 7.38 10.64 7.50
C GLU A 40 6.66 9.54 6.72
N ILE A 41 5.35 9.54 6.71
CA ILE A 41 4.54 8.46 6.14
C ILE A 41 3.59 9.00 5.08
N ALA A 42 3.61 8.37 3.91
CA ALA A 42 2.58 8.53 2.89
C ALA A 42 1.89 7.20 2.61
N ARG A 43 0.58 7.26 2.40
CA ARG A 43 -0.23 6.12 1.94
C ARG A 43 -0.59 6.29 0.50
N HIS A 44 -0.55 5.18 -0.22
CA HIS A 44 -0.84 5.12 -1.64
C HIS A 44 -1.81 3.99 -1.95
N GLY A 45 -2.66 4.17 -2.94
CA GLY A 45 -3.56 3.12 -3.37
C GLY A 45 -4.26 3.45 -4.68
N PHE A 46 -4.78 2.41 -5.32
CA PHE A 46 -5.68 2.57 -6.46
C PHE A 46 -7.13 2.58 -6.01
N GLY A 47 -7.94 3.42 -6.65
CA GLY A 47 -9.38 3.45 -6.48
C GLY A 47 -10.08 3.37 -7.83
N GLN A 48 -11.33 2.97 -7.82
CA GLN A 48 -12.18 2.93 -9.00
C GLN A 48 -13.53 3.56 -8.70
N VAL A 49 -14.07 4.27 -9.68
CA VAL A 49 -15.40 4.86 -9.63
C VAL A 49 -16.13 4.49 -10.92
N ASP A 50 -17.33 3.97 -10.78
CA ASP A 50 -18.22 3.72 -11.89
C ASP A 50 -19.06 4.98 -12.16
N LEU A 51 -18.94 5.51 -13.37
CA LEU A 51 -19.70 6.65 -13.83
C LEU A 51 -20.77 6.19 -14.81
N GLN A 52 -21.99 6.69 -14.61
CA GLN A 52 -23.05 6.63 -15.60
C GLN A 52 -23.05 7.93 -16.40
N LEU A 53 -22.83 7.82 -17.69
CA LEU A 53 -22.83 8.96 -18.60
C LEU A 53 -24.27 9.31 -19.02
N GLY A 54 -24.46 10.54 -19.49
CA GLY A 54 -25.78 11.03 -19.90
C GLY A 54 -26.40 10.30 -21.12
N ASP A 55 -25.61 9.53 -21.85
CA ASP A 55 -26.05 8.64 -22.95
C ASP A 55 -26.47 7.23 -22.44
N GLY A 56 -26.47 7.02 -21.11
CA GLY A 56 -26.78 5.73 -20.47
C GLY A 56 -25.62 4.74 -20.42
N SER A 57 -24.47 5.06 -21.02
CA SER A 57 -23.28 4.22 -20.94
C SER A 57 -22.63 4.28 -19.55
N GLN A 58 -22.00 3.18 -19.13
CA GLN A 58 -21.22 3.12 -17.90
C GLN A 58 -19.73 3.07 -18.21
N ARG A 59 -18.94 3.83 -17.46
CA ARG A 59 -17.48 3.80 -17.52
C ARG A 59 -16.89 3.70 -16.13
N THR A 60 -15.94 2.78 -15.97
CA THR A 60 -15.12 2.70 -14.76
C THR A 60 -13.88 3.55 -14.93
N LEU A 61 -13.70 4.53 -14.07
CA LEU A 61 -12.48 5.32 -13.98
C LEU A 61 -11.58 4.74 -12.89
N THR A 62 -10.32 4.57 -13.23
CA THR A 62 -9.28 4.18 -12.26
C THR A 62 -8.44 5.40 -11.90
N PHE A 63 -8.16 5.57 -10.63
CA PHE A 63 -7.30 6.63 -10.14
C PHE A 63 -6.31 6.10 -9.10
N PHE A 64 -5.18 6.77 -9.01
CA PHE A 64 -4.17 6.52 -8.00
C PHE A 64 -4.16 7.67 -7.01
N VAL A 65 -4.25 7.35 -5.73
CA VAL A 65 -4.32 8.32 -4.63
C VAL A 65 -3.08 8.23 -3.76
N SER A 66 -2.56 9.37 -3.39
CA SER A 66 -1.48 9.50 -2.41
C SER A 66 -1.88 10.46 -1.31
N ARG A 67 -1.65 10.09 -0.06
CA ARG A 67 -2.00 10.88 1.11
C ARG A 67 -0.87 10.91 2.12
N LEU A 68 -0.53 12.08 2.62
CA LEU A 68 0.37 12.24 3.74
C LEU A 68 -0.37 11.99 5.06
N GLU A 69 0.18 11.17 5.93
CA GLU A 69 -0.49 10.78 7.18
C GLU A 69 -0.54 11.91 8.21
N TYR A 70 0.45 12.77 8.25
CA TYR A 70 0.48 13.88 9.20
C TYR A 70 -0.44 15.03 8.79
N SER A 71 -0.18 15.62 7.62
CA SER A 71 -0.92 16.80 7.13
C SER A 71 -2.30 16.47 6.58
N ARG A 72 -2.56 15.19 6.28
CA ARG A 72 -3.74 14.73 5.54
C ARG A 72 -3.82 15.24 4.10
N TRP A 73 -2.78 15.91 3.63
CA TRP A 73 -2.70 16.34 2.24
C TRP A 73 -2.88 15.14 1.30
N THR A 74 -3.75 15.30 0.33
CA THR A 74 -4.13 14.21 -0.57
C THR A 74 -4.10 14.70 -2.01
N THR A 75 -3.54 13.88 -2.89
CA THR A 75 -3.61 14.08 -4.34
C THR A 75 -4.07 12.81 -5.03
N ALA A 76 -4.75 12.97 -6.15
CA ALA A 76 -5.23 11.86 -6.96
C ALA A 76 -4.98 12.14 -8.44
N SER A 77 -4.63 11.10 -9.20
CA SER A 77 -4.48 11.16 -10.64
C SER A 77 -5.29 10.07 -11.31
N LEU A 78 -5.98 10.41 -12.40
CA LEU A 78 -6.59 9.42 -13.27
C LEU A 78 -5.49 8.61 -13.94
N VAL A 79 -5.66 7.31 -13.98
CA VAL A 79 -4.68 6.39 -14.56
C VAL A 79 -5.38 5.39 -15.49
N PRO A 80 -4.70 4.95 -16.55
CA PRO A 80 -5.30 4.04 -17.54
C PRO A 80 -5.46 2.62 -17.00
N ASP A 81 -4.59 2.21 -16.08
CA ASP A 81 -4.53 0.85 -15.54
C ASP A 81 -3.89 0.82 -14.14
N GLN A 82 -3.79 -0.36 -13.57
CA GLN A 82 -3.16 -0.61 -12.27
C GLN A 82 -1.81 -1.34 -12.41
N SER A 83 -1.10 -1.11 -13.52
CA SER A 83 0.21 -1.71 -13.75
C SER A 83 1.29 -1.13 -12.84
N VAL A 84 2.41 -1.86 -12.70
CA VAL A 84 3.58 -1.38 -11.95
C VAL A 84 4.12 -0.10 -12.55
N GLU A 85 4.20 -0.06 -13.86
CA GLU A 85 4.73 1.09 -14.59
C GLU A 85 3.87 2.34 -14.31
N THR A 86 2.55 2.20 -14.42
CA THR A 86 1.61 3.27 -14.12
C THR A 86 1.74 3.71 -12.65
N CYS A 87 1.83 2.76 -11.73
CA CYS A 87 2.01 3.04 -10.31
C CYS A 87 3.29 3.86 -10.05
N VAL A 88 4.43 3.39 -10.54
CA VAL A 88 5.73 4.06 -10.31
C VAL A 88 5.75 5.45 -10.95
N ARG A 89 5.29 5.57 -12.18
CA ARG A 89 5.24 6.86 -12.89
C ARG A 89 4.37 7.89 -12.16
N THR A 90 3.19 7.47 -11.73
CA THR A 90 2.26 8.34 -10.99
C THR A 90 2.79 8.68 -9.61
N LEU A 91 3.41 7.72 -8.93
CA LEU A 91 4.04 7.92 -7.62
C LEU A 91 5.14 8.99 -7.68
N ILE A 92 6.01 8.93 -8.69
CA ILE A 92 7.05 9.95 -8.90
C ILE A 92 6.42 11.34 -9.11
N SER A 93 5.34 11.41 -9.90
CA SER A 93 4.61 12.66 -10.11
C SER A 93 4.03 13.20 -8.81
N HIS A 94 3.43 12.34 -7.99
CA HIS A 94 2.88 12.73 -6.69
C HIS A 94 3.96 13.19 -5.71
N TYR A 95 5.12 12.55 -5.68
CA TYR A 95 6.24 12.99 -4.84
C TYR A 95 6.79 14.36 -5.25
N ARG A 96 6.81 14.66 -6.54
CA ARG A 96 7.14 15.99 -7.02
C ARG A 96 6.13 17.03 -6.56
N LEU A 97 4.83 16.72 -6.58
CA LEU A 97 3.78 17.58 -6.06
C LEU A 97 3.87 17.76 -4.54
N MET A 98 4.27 16.72 -3.81
CA MET A 98 4.48 16.78 -2.36
C MET A 98 5.70 17.63 -1.99
N GLY A 99 6.62 17.85 -2.91
CA GLY A 99 7.88 18.53 -2.67
C GLY A 99 8.98 17.65 -2.06
N GLY A 100 8.81 16.33 -2.07
CA GLY A 100 9.77 15.38 -1.54
C GLY A 100 9.29 13.95 -1.50
N VAL A 101 10.17 13.07 -1.04
CA VAL A 101 9.87 11.63 -0.87
C VAL A 101 9.66 11.37 0.61
N PRO A 102 8.56 10.72 1.01
CA PRO A 102 8.33 10.35 2.40
C PRO A 102 9.35 9.29 2.85
N LEU A 103 9.61 9.23 4.15
CA LEU A 103 10.50 8.23 4.72
C LEU A 103 9.93 6.81 4.54
N LEU A 104 8.62 6.67 4.65
CA LEU A 104 7.90 5.42 4.51
C LEU A 104 6.72 5.58 3.54
N ALA A 105 6.68 4.72 2.53
CA ALA A 105 5.55 4.59 1.62
C ALA A 105 4.74 3.33 1.98
N ALA A 106 3.51 3.51 2.43
CA ALA A 106 2.59 2.43 2.72
C ALA A 106 1.58 2.30 1.57
N PHE A 107 1.46 1.10 1.02
CA PHE A 107 0.48 0.81 -0.03
C PHE A 107 -0.71 0.08 0.59
N ASP A 108 -1.90 0.66 0.43
CA ASP A 108 -3.12 0.08 0.94
C ASP A 108 -3.51 -1.09 0.03
N ARG A 109 -3.38 -2.31 0.58
CA ARG A 109 -3.67 -3.57 -0.13
C ARG A 109 -3.15 -3.60 -1.57
N ALA A 110 -1.93 -3.10 -1.78
CA ALA A 110 -1.22 -3.35 -3.00
C ALA A 110 -1.13 -4.88 -3.14
N ARG A 111 -2.02 -5.45 -3.96
CA ARG A 111 -1.78 -6.79 -4.46
C ARG A 111 -0.44 -6.76 -5.13
N PRO A 112 0.36 -7.80 -4.98
CA PRO A 112 1.57 -7.90 -5.78
C PRO A 112 1.14 -7.67 -7.24
N ILE A 113 1.66 -6.64 -7.81
CA ILE A 113 1.47 -6.23 -9.16
C ILE A 113 1.99 -7.39 -9.99
N GLY A 114 1.11 -8.22 -10.51
CA GLY A 114 1.50 -9.40 -11.27
C GLY A 114 0.60 -10.61 -11.19
N VAL A 115 -0.45 -10.60 -10.37
CA VAL A 115 -1.40 -11.72 -10.31
C VAL A 115 -2.73 -11.30 -10.92
N GLY A 116 -3.03 -11.94 -12.03
CA GLY A 116 -4.12 -11.76 -12.95
C GLY A 116 -5.45 -11.15 -12.48
N ALA A 117 -6.09 -10.52 -13.44
CA ALA A 117 -7.34 -9.78 -13.38
C ALA A 117 -8.57 -10.50 -12.78
N ALA A 118 -8.44 -11.74 -12.33
CA ALA A 118 -9.57 -12.58 -11.92
C ALA A 118 -10.10 -12.35 -10.50
N HIS A 119 -9.52 -11.41 -9.73
CA HIS A 119 -9.90 -11.24 -8.31
C HIS A 119 -10.30 -9.81 -7.91
N LEU A 120 -10.67 -8.98 -8.86
CA LEU A 120 -11.12 -7.60 -8.60
C LEU A 120 -12.55 -7.48 -8.07
N GLN A 121 -13.31 -8.56 -7.96
CA GLN A 121 -14.70 -8.52 -7.49
C GLN A 121 -14.87 -8.33 -5.97
N GLY A 122 -13.82 -8.32 -5.18
CA GLY A 122 -13.88 -8.22 -3.72
C GLY A 122 -13.52 -6.85 -3.13
N LEU A 123 -13.15 -5.88 -3.92
CA LEU A 123 -12.79 -4.53 -3.47
C LEU A 123 -13.98 -3.56 -3.57
N ARG A 124 -15.10 -3.93 -2.99
CA ARG A 124 -16.08 -2.90 -2.63
C ARG A 124 -15.44 -2.01 -1.58
N SER A 125 -15.22 -0.79 -2.01
CA SER A 125 -14.97 0.42 -1.23
C SER A 125 -15.19 0.23 0.27
N ARG A 126 -14.15 0.05 1.06
CA ARG A 126 -14.13 0.73 2.34
C ARG A 126 -13.62 2.12 2.03
N SER A 127 -14.58 3.00 1.89
CA SER A 127 -14.46 4.41 1.69
C SER A 127 -13.20 4.96 2.36
N PHE A 128 -12.30 5.52 1.56
CA PHE A 128 -11.60 6.70 2.01
C PHE A 128 -12.70 7.68 2.40
N GLY A 129 -12.96 7.79 3.68
CA GLY A 129 -13.89 8.79 4.19
C GLY A 129 -13.34 10.15 3.80
N MET A 130 -13.82 10.69 2.71
CA MET A 130 -13.81 12.11 2.49
C MET A 130 -14.81 12.68 3.51
N ARG A 131 -14.30 13.22 4.56
CA ARG A 131 -14.97 14.25 5.32
C ARG A 131 -14.25 15.55 5.13
#